data_54d2b7cdecba4da11755b44bd24f8b91
#
_entry.id   54d2b7cdecba4da11755b44bd24f8b91
#
_cell.length_a   1.000
_cell.length_b   1.000
_cell.length_c   1.000
_cell.angle_alpha   90.00
_cell.angle_beta   90.00
_cell.angle_gamma   90.00
#
_symmetry.space_group_name_H-M   'P 1'
#
loop_
_entity.id
_entity.type
_entity.pdbx_description
1 polymer ?
#
loop_
_entity_poly.entity_id
_entity_poly.type
_entity_poly.pdbx_seq_one_letter_code
_entity_poly.pdbx_strand_id
1 'polypeptide(L)'
;MRRILPALLLLLACVAPAAAQQVTTRSWTDERGVRWTETTTVEVVEEEPGSERVVGLSDAPEVRSVARFGPFAVIDGSHAALVAETDSLSPADFAAMLRAWPGIRTLELVDCPGTVDDTANLRLGRMIRAAGIATDVPAGGSVRSGAVELFLAGTHRSAAPDAEFAVHAWLDEEGRQPQDFGPDAPVNRAYITYYRDMGMDPANASAFYALTNSVPNRQVLWLHTPDLARYAMLDSPSGL
;
A
#
# COMPACT_ATOMS: atom_id res chain seq x y z
N MET A 1 7.55 18.78 67.17
CA MET A 1 8.24 19.16 65.90
C MET A 1 8.14 17.98 64.93
N ARG A 2 7.18 18.03 63.99
CA ARG A 2 6.95 17.04 62.91
C ARG A 2 7.73 17.48 61.69
N ARG A 3 8.72 16.65 61.26
CA ARG A 3 9.44 16.89 60.01
C ARG A 3 8.66 16.30 58.86
N ILE A 4 8.22 17.15 57.91
CA ILE A 4 7.63 16.78 56.65
C ILE A 4 8.74 16.55 55.66
N LEU A 5 8.91 15.31 55.14
CA LEU A 5 9.75 15.01 53.98
C LEU A 5 8.97 15.37 52.69
N PRO A 6 9.56 16.07 51.70
CA PRO A 6 8.96 16.23 50.40
C PRO A 6 9.10 14.93 49.59
N ALA A 7 7.97 14.42 49.08
CA ALA A 7 7.95 13.36 48.11
C ALA A 7 8.44 13.89 46.74
N LEU A 8 9.55 13.35 46.26
CA LEU A 8 10.07 13.63 44.93
C LEU A 8 9.26 12.83 43.91
N LEU A 9 8.39 13.50 43.16
CA LEU A 9 7.66 12.91 42.04
C LEU A 9 8.62 12.78 40.85
N LEU A 10 9.07 11.56 40.53
CA LEU A 10 9.82 11.28 39.31
C LEU A 10 8.81 11.21 38.16
N LEU A 11 8.73 12.26 37.33
CA LEU A 11 8.08 12.17 36.02
C LEU A 11 8.95 11.33 35.07
N LEU A 12 8.56 10.09 34.82
CA LEU A 12 9.06 9.33 33.69
C LEU A 12 8.44 9.93 32.42
N ALA A 13 9.21 10.72 31.69
CA ALA A 13 8.86 11.07 30.31
C ALA A 13 9.10 9.83 29.44
N CYS A 14 8.03 9.20 28.96
CA CYS A 14 8.11 8.25 27.84
C CYS A 14 8.55 9.03 26.60
N VAL A 15 9.84 8.93 26.23
CA VAL A 15 10.32 9.35 24.92
C VAL A 15 9.98 8.21 23.99
N ALA A 16 8.97 8.41 23.12
CA ALA A 16 8.74 7.52 22.00
C ALA A 16 10.00 7.52 21.10
N PRO A 17 10.49 6.36 20.65
CA PRO A 17 11.59 6.33 19.69
C PRO A 17 11.16 7.06 18.43
N ALA A 18 11.92 8.06 18.00
CA ALA A 18 11.72 8.68 16.70
C ALA A 18 12.14 7.64 15.65
N ALA A 19 11.23 7.28 14.75
CA ALA A 19 11.56 6.46 13.58
C ALA A 19 12.71 7.12 12.82
N ALA A 20 13.75 6.34 12.52
CA ALA A 20 14.89 6.85 11.76
C ALA A 20 14.49 6.99 10.29
N GLN A 21 14.27 8.22 9.84
CA GLN A 21 13.88 8.53 8.46
C GLN A 21 15.13 8.95 7.66
N GLN A 22 15.39 8.24 6.58
CA GLN A 22 16.45 8.60 5.63
C GLN A 22 15.85 9.20 4.37
N VAL A 23 16.10 10.47 4.12
CA VAL A 23 15.63 11.19 2.93
C VAL A 23 16.79 11.38 1.95
N THR A 24 16.65 10.89 0.73
CA THR A 24 17.61 11.07 -0.35
C THR A 24 16.97 11.84 -1.48
N THR A 25 17.60 12.93 -1.93
CA THR A 25 17.11 13.73 -3.05
C THR A 25 18.09 13.64 -4.22
N ARG A 26 17.58 13.30 -5.40
CA ARG A 26 18.32 13.26 -6.66
C ARG A 26 17.70 14.23 -7.66
N SER A 27 18.50 15.04 -8.36
CA SER A 27 18.02 15.93 -9.41
C SER A 27 18.77 15.68 -10.72
N TRP A 28 18.04 15.72 -11.84
CA TRP A 28 18.62 15.65 -13.18
C TRP A 28 17.83 16.56 -14.14
N THR A 29 18.42 16.84 -15.28
CA THR A 29 17.76 17.60 -16.35
C THR A 29 17.62 16.66 -17.55
N ASP A 30 16.41 16.59 -18.12
CA ASP A 30 16.14 15.77 -19.30
C ASP A 30 16.64 16.46 -20.60
N GLU A 31 16.53 15.74 -21.72
CA GLU A 31 16.95 16.23 -23.04
C GLU A 31 16.15 17.47 -23.52
N ARG A 32 15.02 17.76 -22.89
CA ARG A 32 14.16 18.93 -23.15
C ARG A 32 14.50 20.12 -22.26
N GLY A 33 15.51 19.98 -21.39
CA GLY A 33 15.94 21.03 -20.45
C GLY A 33 15.06 21.14 -19.21
N VAL A 34 14.14 20.21 -18.96
CA VAL A 34 13.29 20.18 -17.76
C VAL A 34 14.08 19.57 -16.61
N ARG A 35 14.14 20.29 -15.50
CA ARG A 35 14.77 19.82 -14.27
C ARG A 35 13.79 18.97 -13.47
N TRP A 36 14.17 17.74 -13.20
CA TRP A 36 13.46 16.78 -12.37
C TRP A 36 14.11 16.69 -11.01
N THR A 37 13.31 16.50 -9.98
CA THR A 37 13.79 16.24 -8.62
C THR A 37 13.02 15.04 -8.09
N GLU A 38 13.74 14.02 -7.68
CA GLU A 38 13.22 12.82 -7.04
C GLU A 38 13.63 12.85 -5.57
N THR A 39 12.66 12.70 -4.69
CA THR A 39 12.90 12.58 -3.25
C THR A 39 12.45 11.21 -2.81
N THR A 40 13.39 10.42 -2.31
CA THR A 40 13.14 9.08 -1.78
C THR A 40 13.23 9.15 -0.26
N THR A 41 12.16 8.74 0.41
CA THR A 41 12.11 8.63 1.87
C THR A 41 12.07 7.17 2.25
N VAL A 42 13.05 6.72 3.04
CA VAL A 42 13.09 5.37 3.62
C VAL A 42 12.89 5.51 5.12
N GLU A 43 11.87 4.88 5.64
CA GLU A 43 11.56 4.82 7.06
C GLU A 43 11.86 3.42 7.60
N VAL A 44 12.56 3.35 8.72
CA VAL A 44 12.77 2.09 9.44
C VAL A 44 11.61 1.91 10.40
N VAL A 45 10.78 0.91 10.15
CA VAL A 45 9.70 0.51 11.06
C VAL A 45 10.31 -0.45 12.09
N GLU A 46 10.31 -0.08 13.37
CA GLU A 46 10.69 -1.01 14.45
C GLU A 46 9.55 -2.03 14.60
N GLU A 47 9.86 -3.31 14.34
CA GLU A 47 8.91 -4.41 14.49
C GLU A 47 8.59 -4.64 15.97
N GLU A 48 7.31 -4.55 16.32
CA GLU A 48 6.77 -5.25 17.48
C GLU A 48 6.76 -6.76 17.15
N PRO A 49 7.19 -7.66 18.08
CA PRO A 49 7.17 -9.08 17.83
C PRO A 49 5.75 -9.57 17.49
N GLY A 50 5.54 -9.99 16.26
CA GLY A 50 4.24 -10.49 15.76
C GLY A 50 3.51 -9.55 14.80
N SER A 51 4.07 -8.39 14.41
CA SER A 51 3.50 -7.53 13.38
C SER A 51 3.89 -8.03 11.98
N GLU A 52 3.09 -8.89 11.40
CA GLU A 52 3.15 -9.22 10.00
C GLU A 52 2.77 -7.96 9.20
N ARG A 53 3.72 -7.38 8.43
CA ARG A 53 3.53 -6.42 7.33
C ARG A 53 2.47 -5.29 7.50
N VAL A 54 2.26 -4.78 8.69
CA VAL A 54 1.38 -3.62 8.89
C VAL A 54 2.23 -2.37 9.04
N VAL A 55 2.32 -1.58 8.00
CA VAL A 55 2.91 -0.24 8.04
C VAL A 55 1.92 0.69 8.74
N GLY A 56 2.29 1.21 9.86
CA GLY A 56 1.56 2.02 10.84
C GLY A 56 0.27 2.74 10.45
N LEU A 57 -0.42 3.27 11.44
CA LEU A 57 -1.66 4.03 11.26
C LEU A 57 -1.41 5.27 10.39
N SER A 58 -2.30 5.53 9.43
CA SER A 58 -2.33 6.76 8.65
C SER A 58 -3.38 7.72 9.21
N ASP A 59 -3.21 9.01 8.94
CA ASP A 59 -4.23 10.03 9.18
C ASP A 59 -5.31 10.05 8.08
N ALA A 60 -5.55 8.91 7.44
CA ALA A 60 -6.51 8.79 6.35
C ALA A 60 -7.93 9.16 6.80
N PRO A 61 -8.75 9.73 5.90
CA PRO A 61 -10.08 10.20 6.24
C PRO A 61 -11.00 9.04 6.62
N GLU A 62 -11.89 9.29 7.60
CA GLU A 62 -12.90 8.31 8.02
C GLU A 62 -13.94 8.10 6.91
N VAL A 63 -14.16 6.84 6.54
CA VAL A 63 -15.14 6.46 5.51
C VAL A 63 -16.50 6.18 6.13
N ARG A 64 -17.51 6.98 5.76
CA ARG A 64 -18.91 6.68 6.04
C ARG A 64 -19.41 5.59 5.11
N SER A 65 -19.98 4.53 5.65
CA SER A 65 -20.44 3.39 4.88
C SER A 65 -21.85 2.96 5.23
N VAL A 66 -22.57 2.40 4.26
CA VAL A 66 -23.93 1.85 4.42
C VAL A 66 -23.91 0.34 4.67
N ALA A 67 -22.80 -0.34 4.35
CA ALA A 67 -22.58 -1.77 4.61
C ALA A 67 -21.07 -2.09 4.71
N ARG A 68 -20.74 -3.24 5.33
CA ARG A 68 -19.37 -3.75 5.41
C ARG A 68 -19.29 -5.23 5.05
N PHE A 69 -18.16 -5.59 4.39
CA PHE A 69 -17.81 -6.95 4.00
C PHE A 69 -16.30 -7.11 4.25
N GLY A 70 -15.93 -7.64 5.42
CA GLY A 70 -14.53 -7.69 5.86
C GLY A 70 -13.87 -6.31 5.78
N PRO A 71 -12.75 -6.17 5.03
CA PRO A 71 -12.04 -4.90 4.90
C PRO A 71 -12.73 -3.88 3.98
N PHE A 72 -13.84 -4.27 3.32
CA PHE A 72 -14.54 -3.42 2.36
C PHE A 72 -15.72 -2.70 3.01
N ALA A 73 -15.81 -1.39 2.78
CA ALA A 73 -16.89 -0.51 3.23
C ALA A 73 -17.67 -0.02 2.00
N VAL A 74 -18.95 -0.35 1.88
CA VAL A 74 -19.80 0.15 0.80
C VAL A 74 -20.21 1.58 1.11
N ILE A 75 -19.87 2.52 0.23
CA ILE A 75 -20.20 3.95 0.38
C ILE A 75 -21.58 4.21 -0.18
N ASP A 76 -21.84 3.74 -1.41
CA ASP A 76 -23.10 3.89 -2.10
C ASP A 76 -23.34 2.75 -3.12
N GLY A 77 -24.30 2.90 -4.02
CA GLY A 77 -24.65 1.88 -5.03
C GLY A 77 -23.56 1.65 -6.10
N SER A 78 -22.52 2.49 -6.17
CA SER A 78 -21.48 2.47 -7.20
C SER A 78 -20.05 2.50 -6.63
N HIS A 79 -19.87 2.86 -5.36
CA HIS A 79 -18.57 3.02 -4.71
C HIS A 79 -18.46 2.15 -3.46
N ALA A 80 -17.31 1.54 -3.31
CA ALA A 80 -16.87 0.91 -2.08
C ALA A 80 -15.45 1.39 -1.75
N ALA A 81 -15.05 1.31 -0.49
CA ALA A 81 -13.69 1.60 -0.04
C ALA A 81 -13.03 0.35 0.53
N LEU A 82 -11.71 0.23 0.36
CA LEU A 82 -10.84 -0.62 1.14
C LEU A 82 -10.26 0.22 2.28
N VAL A 83 -10.51 -0.21 3.53
CA VAL A 83 -10.24 0.60 4.74
C VAL A 83 -9.57 -0.22 5.86
N ALA A 84 -8.98 -1.35 5.53
CA ALA A 84 -8.27 -2.21 6.46
C ALA A 84 -7.29 -3.13 5.69
N GLU A 85 -6.50 -3.88 6.45
CA GLU A 85 -5.66 -4.94 5.89
C GLU A 85 -6.49 -6.05 5.24
N THR A 86 -5.91 -6.72 4.26
CA THR A 86 -6.52 -7.90 3.61
C THR A 86 -5.92 -9.20 4.13
N ASP A 87 -6.73 -10.26 4.08
CA ASP A 87 -6.42 -11.58 4.60
C ASP A 87 -6.90 -12.70 3.65
N SER A 88 -6.84 -13.95 4.11
CA SER A 88 -7.31 -15.12 3.36
C SER A 88 -8.81 -15.10 3.05
N LEU A 89 -9.64 -14.37 3.80
CA LEU A 89 -11.08 -14.26 3.63
C LEU A 89 -11.47 -13.13 2.67
N SER A 90 -10.62 -12.16 2.47
CA SER A 90 -10.91 -10.93 1.69
C SER A 90 -11.39 -11.21 0.25
N PRO A 91 -10.93 -12.25 -0.49
CA PRO A 91 -11.53 -12.61 -1.77
C PRO A 91 -12.99 -13.04 -1.68
N ALA A 92 -13.37 -13.74 -0.60
CA ALA A 92 -14.76 -14.16 -0.39
C ALA A 92 -15.66 -12.99 0.01
N ASP A 93 -15.14 -12.07 0.84
CA ASP A 93 -15.83 -10.84 1.25
C ASP A 93 -16.06 -9.92 0.06
N PHE A 94 -15.07 -9.74 -0.81
CA PHE A 94 -15.21 -9.00 -2.07
C PHE A 94 -16.29 -9.59 -2.97
N ALA A 95 -16.31 -10.92 -3.14
CA ALA A 95 -17.34 -11.59 -3.91
C ALA A 95 -18.74 -11.44 -3.28
N ALA A 96 -18.84 -11.47 -1.95
CA ALA A 96 -20.09 -11.25 -1.23
C ALA A 96 -20.59 -9.81 -1.40
N MET A 97 -19.68 -8.84 -1.31
CA MET A 97 -19.98 -7.43 -1.57
C MET A 97 -20.56 -7.23 -2.97
N LEU A 98 -19.89 -7.73 -4.03
CA LEU A 98 -20.38 -7.54 -5.39
C LEU A 98 -21.71 -8.27 -5.68
N ARG A 99 -21.97 -9.40 -4.99
CA ARG A 99 -23.30 -10.04 -5.09
C ARG A 99 -24.39 -9.20 -4.46
N ALA A 100 -24.12 -8.57 -3.32
CA ALA A 100 -25.08 -7.72 -2.61
C ALA A 100 -25.23 -6.34 -3.27
N TRP A 101 -24.16 -5.84 -3.88
CA TRP A 101 -24.06 -4.51 -4.47
C TRP A 101 -23.51 -4.59 -5.91
N PRO A 102 -24.27 -5.13 -6.86
CA PRO A 102 -23.79 -5.38 -8.24
C PRO A 102 -23.55 -4.09 -9.05
N GLY A 103 -23.92 -2.94 -8.51
CA GLY A 103 -23.70 -1.62 -9.09
C GLY A 103 -22.31 -1.05 -8.84
N ILE A 104 -21.50 -1.61 -7.91
CA ILE A 104 -20.16 -1.10 -7.59
C ILE A 104 -19.28 -1.14 -8.84
N ARG A 105 -18.62 -0.01 -9.11
CA ARG A 105 -17.70 0.21 -10.24
C ARG A 105 -16.36 0.79 -9.81
N THR A 106 -16.28 1.39 -8.63
CA THR A 106 -15.07 1.99 -8.07
C THR A 106 -14.77 1.43 -6.70
N LEU A 107 -13.52 1.07 -6.48
CA LEU A 107 -12.96 0.74 -5.18
C LEU A 107 -11.97 1.85 -4.81
N GLU A 108 -12.33 2.64 -3.79
CA GLU A 108 -11.45 3.64 -3.20
C GLU A 108 -10.50 2.96 -2.20
N LEU A 109 -9.21 3.18 -2.33
CA LEU A 109 -8.21 2.70 -1.37
C LEU A 109 -7.86 3.87 -0.44
N VAL A 110 -8.44 3.87 0.76
CA VAL A 110 -8.39 5.02 1.67
C VAL A 110 -7.32 4.84 2.73
N ASP A 111 -7.41 3.78 3.52
CA ASP A 111 -6.40 3.40 4.51
C ASP A 111 -6.14 1.90 4.42
N CYS A 112 -5.10 1.55 3.70
CA CYS A 112 -4.82 0.18 3.31
C CYS A 112 -3.44 -0.22 3.83
N PRO A 113 -3.32 -0.80 5.04
CA PRO A 113 -2.02 -1.11 5.65
C PRO A 113 -1.25 -2.24 4.93
N GLY A 114 -1.92 -3.06 4.13
CA GLY A 114 -1.30 -4.15 3.39
C GLY A 114 -2.09 -5.43 3.44
N THR A 115 -1.40 -6.57 3.44
CA THR A 115 -2.01 -7.89 3.50
C THR A 115 -1.25 -8.82 4.45
N VAL A 116 -1.96 -9.76 5.06
CA VAL A 116 -1.39 -10.88 5.82
C VAL A 116 -1.38 -12.21 5.03
N ASP A 117 -1.86 -12.18 3.78
CA ASP A 117 -1.86 -13.35 2.87
C ASP A 117 -1.64 -12.89 1.43
N ASP A 118 -0.40 -12.97 0.97
CA ASP A 118 -0.01 -12.56 -0.40
C ASP A 118 -0.74 -13.37 -1.48
N THR A 119 -0.96 -14.66 -1.25
CA THR A 119 -1.64 -15.53 -2.23
C THR A 119 -3.11 -15.11 -2.42
N ALA A 120 -3.81 -14.89 -1.32
CA ALA A 120 -5.18 -14.39 -1.33
C ALA A 120 -5.23 -12.98 -1.93
N ASN A 121 -4.27 -12.12 -1.61
CA ASN A 121 -4.18 -10.75 -2.11
C ASN A 121 -4.02 -10.68 -3.64
N LEU A 122 -3.08 -11.45 -4.22
CA LEU A 122 -2.91 -11.53 -5.68
C LEU A 122 -4.15 -12.11 -6.37
N ARG A 123 -4.85 -13.05 -5.72
CA ARG A 123 -6.14 -13.57 -6.19
C ARG A 123 -7.20 -12.47 -6.17
N LEU A 124 -7.32 -11.73 -5.08
CA LEU A 124 -8.24 -10.62 -4.92
C LEU A 124 -8.02 -9.56 -6.01
N GLY A 125 -6.77 -9.19 -6.28
CA GLY A 125 -6.45 -8.26 -7.36
C GLY A 125 -6.95 -8.75 -8.72
N ARG A 126 -6.75 -10.02 -9.06
CA ARG A 126 -7.31 -10.60 -10.29
C ARG A 126 -8.84 -10.56 -10.33
N MET A 127 -9.51 -10.71 -9.18
CA MET A 127 -10.97 -10.60 -9.08
C MET A 127 -11.44 -9.16 -9.30
N ILE A 128 -10.76 -8.16 -8.73
CA ILE A 128 -11.03 -6.73 -8.93
C ILE A 128 -10.97 -6.41 -10.43
N ARG A 129 -9.88 -6.83 -11.09
CA ARG A 129 -9.68 -6.60 -12.53
C ARG A 129 -10.73 -7.32 -13.39
N ALA A 130 -11.00 -8.59 -13.09
CA ALA A 130 -12.00 -9.39 -13.82
C ALA A 130 -13.43 -8.82 -13.67
N ALA A 131 -13.73 -8.19 -12.55
CA ALA A 131 -15.00 -7.50 -12.32
C ALA A 131 -15.11 -6.13 -13.02
N GLY A 132 -14.04 -5.66 -13.68
CA GLY A 132 -14.04 -4.37 -14.37
C GLY A 132 -14.06 -3.16 -13.42
N ILE A 133 -13.62 -3.34 -12.18
CA ILE A 133 -13.62 -2.30 -11.15
C ILE A 133 -12.47 -1.32 -11.42
N ALA A 134 -12.76 -0.02 -11.31
CA ALA A 134 -11.76 1.03 -11.22
C ALA A 134 -11.21 1.13 -9.79
N THR A 135 -9.96 1.54 -9.65
CA THR A 135 -9.35 1.83 -8.34
C THR A 135 -8.99 3.30 -8.24
N ASP A 136 -9.27 3.90 -7.11
CA ASP A 136 -8.99 5.29 -6.82
C ASP A 136 -8.31 5.43 -5.46
N VAL A 137 -7.33 6.34 -5.34
CA VAL A 137 -6.77 6.75 -4.04
C VAL A 137 -7.15 8.20 -3.82
N PRO A 138 -8.09 8.48 -2.91
CA PRO A 138 -8.54 9.84 -2.65
C PRO A 138 -7.45 10.69 -1.97
N ALA A 139 -7.70 11.99 -1.87
CA ALA A 139 -6.82 12.91 -1.15
C ALA A 139 -6.61 12.44 0.30
N GLY A 140 -5.35 12.42 0.72
CA GLY A 140 -4.94 11.87 2.01
C GLY A 140 -5.03 10.35 2.14
N GLY A 141 -5.31 9.64 1.04
CA GLY A 141 -5.33 8.18 1.02
C GLY A 141 -3.93 7.59 1.12
N SER A 142 -3.79 6.44 1.81
CA SER A 142 -2.52 5.77 2.06
C SER A 142 -2.62 4.28 1.73
N VAL A 143 -1.84 3.84 0.75
CA VAL A 143 -1.87 2.49 0.18
C VAL A 143 -0.50 1.84 0.38
N ARG A 144 -0.43 0.81 1.22
CA ARG A 144 0.84 0.28 1.71
C ARG A 144 0.98 -1.21 1.44
N SER A 145 2.23 -1.64 1.22
CA SER A 145 2.59 -3.05 1.06
C SER A 145 1.70 -3.76 0.02
N GLY A 146 1.11 -4.90 0.33
CA GLY A 146 0.24 -5.69 -0.54
C GLY A 146 -1.01 -4.96 -1.07
N ALA A 147 -1.40 -3.83 -0.48
CA ALA A 147 -2.50 -3.03 -1.02
C ALA A 147 -2.12 -2.29 -2.32
N VAL A 148 -0.82 -2.08 -2.59
CA VAL A 148 -0.35 -1.51 -3.86
C VAL A 148 -0.70 -2.42 -5.03
N GLU A 149 -0.60 -3.75 -4.85
CA GLU A 149 -1.05 -4.73 -5.84
C GLU A 149 -2.55 -4.59 -6.14
N LEU A 150 -3.38 -4.32 -5.12
CA LEU A 150 -4.82 -4.12 -5.31
C LEU A 150 -5.14 -2.81 -6.04
N PHE A 151 -4.39 -1.73 -5.78
CA PHE A 151 -4.49 -0.49 -6.56
C PHE A 151 -4.18 -0.75 -8.03
N LEU A 152 -3.12 -1.49 -8.32
CA LEU A 152 -2.72 -1.84 -9.69
C LEU A 152 -3.74 -2.72 -10.42
N ALA A 153 -4.63 -3.40 -9.69
CA ALA A 153 -5.65 -4.26 -10.27
C ALA A 153 -6.77 -3.52 -11.00
N GLY A 154 -6.98 -2.24 -10.71
CA GLY A 154 -7.99 -1.43 -11.36
C GLY A 154 -7.89 -1.45 -12.89
N THR A 155 -9.06 -1.51 -13.56
CA THR A 155 -9.13 -1.34 -15.03
C THR A 155 -8.85 0.11 -15.43
N HIS A 156 -9.25 1.05 -14.58
CA HIS A 156 -8.88 2.45 -14.56
C HIS A 156 -8.28 2.74 -13.19
N ARG A 157 -7.27 3.58 -13.12
CA ARG A 157 -6.52 3.89 -11.89
C ARG A 157 -6.33 5.38 -11.76
N SER A 158 -6.82 5.94 -10.68
CA SER A 158 -6.61 7.34 -10.34
C SER A 158 -6.06 7.45 -8.91
N ALA A 159 -5.28 8.48 -8.67
CA ALA A 159 -4.77 8.80 -7.36
C ALA A 159 -4.63 10.31 -7.21
N ALA A 160 -5.01 10.85 -6.07
CA ALA A 160 -4.82 12.25 -5.76
C ALA A 160 -3.32 12.60 -5.73
N PRO A 161 -2.95 13.87 -5.99
CA PRO A 161 -1.55 14.28 -5.98
C PRO A 161 -0.82 14.07 -4.65
N ASP A 162 -1.55 14.09 -3.55
CA ASP A 162 -1.10 13.89 -2.17
C ASP A 162 -1.31 12.46 -1.66
N ALA A 163 -1.76 11.54 -2.52
CA ALA A 163 -1.87 10.13 -2.18
C ALA A 163 -0.48 9.52 -1.92
N GLU A 164 -0.40 8.70 -0.88
CA GLU A 164 0.83 8.04 -0.46
C GLU A 164 0.80 6.55 -0.77
N PHE A 165 1.94 6.05 -1.22
CA PHE A 165 2.15 4.63 -1.44
C PHE A 165 3.41 4.19 -0.70
N ALA A 166 3.38 3.01 -0.11
CA ALA A 166 4.54 2.48 0.59
C ALA A 166 4.81 1.05 0.13
N VAL A 167 6.06 0.77 -0.24
CA VAL A 167 6.48 -0.56 -0.69
C VAL A 167 7.69 -1.05 0.09
N HIS A 168 7.80 -2.35 0.21
CA HIS A 168 8.94 -3.07 0.80
C HIS A 168 8.96 -4.51 0.29
N ALA A 169 10.08 -5.22 0.51
CA ALA A 169 10.19 -6.63 0.18
C ALA A 169 9.15 -7.47 0.93
N TRP A 170 8.55 -8.44 0.24
CA TRP A 170 7.70 -9.42 0.90
C TRP A 170 8.53 -10.33 1.84
N LEU A 171 7.86 -10.96 2.78
CA LEU A 171 8.44 -11.88 3.75
C LEU A 171 7.58 -13.16 3.78
N ASP A 172 8.20 -14.33 3.69
CA ASP A 172 7.46 -15.59 3.87
C ASP A 172 7.42 -16.05 5.33
N GLU A 173 6.71 -17.13 5.60
CA GLU A 173 6.54 -17.69 6.95
C GLU A 173 7.87 -18.13 7.59
N GLU A 174 8.91 -18.41 6.78
CA GLU A 174 10.25 -18.74 7.23
C GLU A 174 11.17 -17.52 7.38
N GLY A 175 10.65 -16.32 7.17
CA GLY A 175 11.42 -15.07 7.28
C GLY A 175 12.31 -14.79 6.07
N ARG A 176 12.09 -15.46 4.92
CA ARG A 176 12.87 -15.24 3.70
C ARG A 176 12.24 -14.15 2.86
N GLN A 177 13.08 -13.42 2.14
CA GLN A 177 12.73 -12.31 1.28
C GLN A 177 13.11 -12.62 -0.19
N PRO A 178 12.70 -11.79 -1.17
CA PRO A 178 12.99 -12.03 -2.59
C PRO A 178 14.45 -12.38 -2.92
N GLN A 179 15.39 -11.73 -2.24
CA GLN A 179 16.82 -11.95 -2.47
C GLN A 179 17.34 -13.31 -1.97
N ASP A 180 16.58 -14.00 -1.11
CA ASP A 180 16.92 -15.34 -0.62
C ASP A 180 16.58 -16.43 -1.65
N PHE A 181 15.95 -16.02 -2.76
CA PHE A 181 15.54 -16.88 -3.86
C PHE A 181 16.25 -16.48 -5.15
N GLY A 182 16.40 -17.44 -6.07
CA GLY A 182 16.89 -17.13 -7.40
C GLY A 182 15.92 -16.20 -8.16
N PRO A 183 16.42 -15.37 -9.09
CA PRO A 183 15.57 -14.40 -9.82
C PRO A 183 14.40 -15.07 -10.55
N ASP A 184 14.58 -16.31 -11.00
CA ASP A 184 13.55 -17.10 -11.69
C ASP A 184 12.73 -18.00 -10.76
N ALA A 185 12.84 -17.84 -9.46
CA ALA A 185 12.04 -18.62 -8.52
C ALA A 185 10.54 -18.41 -8.74
N PRO A 186 9.71 -19.44 -8.57
CA PRO A 186 8.27 -19.34 -8.79
C PRO A 186 7.61 -18.20 -8.02
N VAL A 187 8.03 -17.94 -6.79
CA VAL A 187 7.50 -16.87 -5.94
C VAL A 187 7.78 -15.50 -6.56
N ASN A 188 9.02 -15.23 -7.01
CA ASN A 188 9.38 -13.96 -7.67
C ASN A 188 8.61 -13.79 -8.98
N ARG A 189 8.50 -14.85 -9.78
CA ARG A 189 7.74 -14.84 -11.04
C ARG A 189 6.25 -14.62 -10.84
N ALA A 190 5.67 -15.06 -9.72
CA ALA A 190 4.25 -14.85 -9.44
C ALA A 190 3.87 -13.38 -9.40
N TYR A 191 4.68 -12.53 -8.76
CA TYR A 191 4.48 -11.08 -8.72
C TYR A 191 4.69 -10.42 -10.09
N ILE A 192 5.79 -10.74 -10.79
CA ILE A 192 6.07 -10.20 -12.13
C ILE A 192 4.93 -10.55 -13.09
N THR A 193 4.43 -11.80 -13.02
CA THR A 193 3.28 -12.24 -13.82
C THR A 193 2.03 -11.45 -13.44
N TYR A 194 1.79 -11.26 -12.15
CA TYR A 194 0.66 -10.47 -11.66
C TYR A 194 0.70 -9.04 -12.22
N TYR A 195 1.84 -8.34 -12.15
CA TYR A 195 1.95 -6.98 -12.69
C TYR A 195 1.68 -6.92 -14.19
N ARG A 196 2.08 -7.94 -14.94
CA ARG A 196 1.75 -8.08 -16.36
C ARG A 196 0.25 -8.33 -16.57
N ASP A 197 -0.37 -9.17 -15.74
CA ASP A 197 -1.82 -9.38 -15.76
C ASP A 197 -2.58 -8.09 -15.49
N MET A 198 -2.01 -7.20 -14.66
CA MET A 198 -2.55 -5.86 -14.37
C MET A 198 -2.25 -4.83 -15.46
N GLY A 199 -1.60 -5.23 -16.54
CA GLY A 199 -1.40 -4.42 -17.76
C GLY A 199 -0.07 -3.68 -17.84
N MET A 200 0.91 -3.98 -16.99
CA MET A 200 2.26 -3.48 -17.17
C MET A 200 2.95 -4.21 -18.34
N ASP A 201 3.74 -3.48 -19.12
CA ASP A 201 4.65 -4.14 -20.07
C ASP A 201 5.72 -4.93 -19.31
N PRO A 202 6.36 -5.94 -19.97
CA PRO A 202 7.30 -6.84 -19.29
C PRO A 202 8.49 -6.13 -18.63
N ALA A 203 8.98 -5.03 -19.21
CA ALA A 203 10.13 -4.29 -18.67
C ALA A 203 9.71 -3.52 -17.40
N ASN A 204 8.57 -2.82 -17.45
CA ASN A 204 8.00 -2.12 -16.30
C ASN A 204 7.60 -3.07 -15.18
N ALA A 205 7.02 -4.24 -15.49
CA ALA A 205 6.67 -5.24 -14.48
C ALA A 205 7.91 -5.72 -13.70
N SER A 206 9.02 -5.99 -14.40
CA SER A 206 10.28 -6.39 -13.77
C SER A 206 10.92 -5.24 -12.98
N ALA A 207 10.89 -4.02 -13.53
CA ALA A 207 11.44 -2.84 -12.88
C ALA A 207 10.63 -2.46 -11.62
N PHE A 208 9.31 -2.56 -11.68
CA PHE A 208 8.46 -2.32 -10.53
C PHE A 208 8.67 -3.37 -9.43
N TYR A 209 8.79 -4.65 -9.80
CA TYR A 209 9.14 -5.70 -8.85
C TYR A 209 10.49 -5.44 -8.17
N ALA A 210 11.49 -4.99 -8.92
CA ALA A 210 12.78 -4.61 -8.35
C ALA A 210 12.66 -3.40 -7.40
N LEU A 211 11.81 -2.41 -7.74
CA LEU A 211 11.55 -1.25 -6.89
C LEU A 211 10.89 -1.67 -5.57
N THR A 212 9.80 -2.45 -5.62
CA THR A 212 9.08 -2.89 -4.40
C THR A 212 9.98 -3.68 -3.45
N ASN A 213 11.00 -4.36 -3.97
CA ASN A 213 11.95 -5.17 -3.20
C ASN A 213 13.31 -4.48 -3.00
N SER A 214 13.43 -3.18 -3.28
CA SER A 214 14.68 -2.44 -3.13
C SER A 214 15.05 -2.14 -1.68
N VAL A 215 14.09 -2.20 -0.79
CA VAL A 215 14.27 -2.11 0.67
C VAL A 215 13.81 -3.39 1.34
N PRO A 216 14.48 -3.86 2.40
CA PRO A 216 14.07 -5.06 3.12
C PRO A 216 12.69 -4.89 3.78
N ASN A 217 12.03 -5.99 4.12
CA ASN A 217 10.69 -6.02 4.70
C ASN A 217 10.49 -5.06 5.89
N ARG A 218 11.51 -4.91 6.74
CA ARG A 218 11.51 -4.01 7.91
C ARG A 218 11.73 -2.53 7.60
N GLN A 219 11.83 -2.15 6.34
CA GLN A 219 11.99 -0.78 5.88
C GLN A 219 10.89 -0.47 4.88
N VAL A 220 10.55 0.79 4.75
CA VAL A 220 9.50 1.26 3.84
C VAL A 220 10.08 2.28 2.88
N LEU A 221 9.82 2.07 1.59
CA LEU A 221 10.06 3.04 0.54
C LEU A 221 8.75 3.76 0.24
N TRP A 222 8.69 5.03 0.59
CA TRP A 222 7.54 5.88 0.27
C TRP A 222 7.59 6.37 -1.17
N LEU A 223 6.47 6.27 -1.86
CA LEU A 223 6.26 6.70 -3.22
C LEU A 223 5.05 7.63 -3.27
N HIS A 224 5.04 8.54 -4.24
CA HIS A 224 3.92 9.41 -4.55
C HIS A 224 3.33 9.07 -5.92
N THR A 225 2.17 9.63 -6.22
CA THR A 225 1.46 9.41 -7.49
C THR A 225 2.35 9.52 -8.73
N PRO A 226 3.28 10.52 -8.88
CA PRO A 226 4.17 10.59 -10.03
C PRO A 226 5.17 9.43 -10.13
N ASP A 227 5.55 8.82 -9.01
CA ASP A 227 6.49 7.68 -9.01
C ASP A 227 5.82 6.43 -9.56
N LEU A 228 4.57 6.19 -9.15
CA LEU A 228 3.75 5.09 -9.67
C LEU A 228 3.45 5.24 -11.16
N ALA A 229 3.21 6.47 -11.62
CA ALA A 229 2.91 6.79 -13.02
C ALA A 229 4.04 6.40 -13.99
N ARG A 230 5.27 6.19 -13.50
CA ARG A 230 6.40 5.70 -14.31
C ARG A 230 6.26 4.23 -14.70
N TYR A 231 5.54 3.44 -13.92
CA TYR A 231 5.43 1.99 -14.08
C TYR A 231 4.05 1.56 -14.56
N ALA A 232 3.02 2.25 -14.14
CA ALA A 232 1.63 1.94 -14.46
C ALA A 232 0.94 3.15 -15.09
N MET A 233 0.06 2.90 -16.06
CA MET A 233 -0.82 3.96 -16.56
C MET A 233 -1.78 4.37 -15.46
N LEU A 234 -1.76 5.66 -15.13
CA LEU A 234 -2.75 6.31 -14.26
C LEU A 234 -3.63 7.20 -15.12
N ASP A 235 -4.92 7.16 -14.86
CA ASP A 235 -5.88 8.08 -15.46
C ASP A 235 -5.80 9.41 -14.69
N SER A 236 -6.16 10.50 -15.33
CA SER A 236 -6.30 11.77 -14.64
C SER A 236 -7.35 11.63 -13.53
N PRO A 237 -7.16 12.24 -12.35
CA PRO A 237 -8.15 12.21 -11.28
C PRO A 237 -9.51 12.65 -11.82
N SER A 238 -10.55 11.87 -11.56
CA SER A 238 -11.91 12.20 -11.95
C SER A 238 -12.39 13.38 -11.09
N GLY A 239 -12.32 14.61 -11.59
CA GLY A 239 -12.89 15.77 -10.89
C GLY A 239 -11.97 17.00 -10.78
N LEU A 240 -11.46 17.49 -11.90
CA LEU A 240 -11.08 18.90 -12.07
C LEU A 240 -11.99 19.54 -13.13
#